data_ff1ab02c4ca8b822bc821c1598aac233
#
_entry.id   ff1ab02c4ca8b822bc821c1598aac233
#
_cell.length_a   1.000
_cell.length_b   1.000
_cell.length_c   1.000
_cell.angle_alpha   90.00
_cell.angle_beta   90.00
_cell.angle_gamma   90.00
#
_symmetry.space_group_name_H-M   'P 1'
#
loop_
_entity.id
_entity.type
_entity.pdbx_description
1 polymer ?
#
loop_
_entity_poly.entity_id
_entity_poly.type
_entity_poly.pdbx_seq_one_letter_code
_entity_poly.pdbx_strand_id
1 'polypeptide(L)'
;VHTSRVIRNSQRIGQSQGVDIQLSSFQKSTILTVRDDATGEAVTRVVKIPALPISFERNSDLSALSWDALDDRLPLDEIRRRYGELIDKPRIDPIFVLVTVGLANASFCRLFGGDWTAAGIVFTATLVGFAARQRMQAHGVNHFLIFIISAFMASLCASAALRFDCTAETALATSVLYLVPGV
;
A
#
# COMPACT_ATOMS: atom_id res chain seq x y z
N VAL A 1 -1.20 -3.01 6.26
CA VAL A 1 -0.12 -3.91 6.73
C VAL A 1 -0.61 -4.64 7.94
N HIS A 2 -0.53 -5.98 7.95
CA HIS A 2 -0.93 -6.77 9.12
C HIS A 2 0.08 -6.57 10.26
N THR A 3 -0.39 -6.18 11.42
CA THR A 3 0.43 -5.98 12.63
C THR A 3 1.28 -7.21 12.95
N SER A 4 0.74 -8.42 12.73
CA SER A 4 1.47 -9.68 12.91
C SER A 4 2.73 -9.81 12.03
N ARG A 5 2.75 -9.21 10.82
CA ARG A 5 3.93 -9.21 9.96
C ARG A 5 5.01 -8.28 10.51
N VAL A 6 4.62 -7.11 11.01
CA VAL A 6 5.56 -6.18 11.65
C VAL A 6 6.22 -6.84 12.86
N ILE A 7 5.44 -7.48 13.73
CA ILE A 7 5.94 -8.19 14.90
C ILE A 7 6.95 -9.28 14.48
N ARG A 8 6.56 -10.16 13.53
CA ARG A 8 7.44 -11.25 13.08
C ARG A 8 8.74 -10.75 12.44
N ASN A 9 8.67 -9.72 11.59
CA ASN A 9 9.87 -9.17 10.96
C ASN A 9 10.82 -8.55 12.00
N SER A 10 10.28 -7.82 12.98
CA SER A 10 11.07 -7.26 14.08
C SER A 10 11.71 -8.36 14.93
N GLN A 11 10.96 -9.42 15.25
CA GLN A 11 11.47 -10.55 16.02
C GLN A 11 12.61 -11.29 15.29
N ARG A 12 12.49 -11.50 13.96
CA ARG A 12 13.59 -12.13 13.18
C ARG A 12 14.86 -11.31 13.22
N ILE A 13 14.74 -9.98 13.03
CA ILE A 13 15.90 -9.08 13.15
C ILE A 13 16.49 -9.14 14.56
N GLY A 14 15.65 -9.14 15.60
CA GLY A 14 16.12 -9.29 16.96
C GLY A 14 16.87 -10.60 17.20
N GLN A 15 16.29 -11.72 16.79
CA GLN A 15 16.90 -13.04 16.91
C GLN A 15 18.26 -13.12 16.20
N SER A 16 18.40 -12.49 15.02
CA SER A 16 19.69 -12.45 14.31
C SER A 16 20.79 -11.70 15.09
N GLN A 17 20.38 -10.80 16.01
CA GLN A 17 21.29 -9.99 16.83
C GLN A 17 21.39 -10.49 18.28
N GLY A 18 20.77 -11.62 18.64
CA GLY A 18 20.78 -12.16 19.99
C GLY A 18 19.96 -11.36 21.01
N VAL A 19 18.87 -10.74 20.55
CA VAL A 19 17.95 -9.99 21.42
C VAL A 19 16.51 -10.46 21.22
N ASP A 20 15.73 -10.51 22.30
CA ASP A 20 14.28 -10.73 22.27
C ASP A 20 13.55 -9.41 22.05
N ILE A 21 12.64 -9.38 21.06
CA ILE A 21 11.85 -8.21 20.73
C ILE A 21 10.38 -8.45 21.02
N GLN A 22 9.82 -7.61 21.90
CA GLN A 22 8.40 -7.54 22.19
C GLN A 22 7.84 -6.22 21.67
N LEU A 23 6.81 -6.32 20.83
CA LEU A 23 6.24 -5.18 20.15
C LEU A 23 4.72 -5.16 20.35
N SER A 24 4.20 -4.07 20.94
CA SER A 24 2.79 -3.79 21.07
C SER A 24 2.41 -2.58 20.22
N SER A 25 1.57 -2.78 19.22
CA SER A 25 1.20 -1.75 18.24
C SER A 25 -0.14 -1.14 18.57
N PHE A 26 -0.20 0.19 18.56
CA PHE A 26 -1.40 1.02 18.68
C PHE A 26 -1.59 1.82 17.37
N GLN A 27 -2.70 2.55 17.24
CA GLN A 27 -3.02 3.29 16.01
C GLN A 27 -1.94 4.30 15.56
N LYS A 28 -1.28 4.97 16.50
CA LYS A 28 -0.31 6.04 16.21
C LYS A 28 1.04 5.86 16.90
N SER A 29 1.21 4.79 17.65
CA SER A 29 2.43 4.51 18.39
C SER A 29 2.65 3.03 18.56
N THR A 30 3.90 2.66 18.79
CA THR A 30 4.32 1.30 19.09
C THR A 30 5.17 1.32 20.34
N ILE A 31 4.91 0.42 21.26
CA ILE A 31 5.80 0.14 22.39
C ILE A 31 6.73 -0.98 21.95
N LEU A 32 8.02 -0.70 21.97
CA LEU A 32 9.08 -1.63 21.62
C LEU A 32 9.91 -1.92 22.86
N THR A 33 9.95 -3.17 23.29
CA THR A 33 10.85 -3.66 24.33
C THR A 33 11.88 -4.57 23.67
N VAL A 34 13.15 -4.27 23.87
CA VAL A 34 14.28 -5.08 23.43
C VAL A 34 14.99 -5.58 24.67
N ARG A 35 15.15 -6.89 24.77
CA ARG A 35 15.86 -7.55 25.87
C ARG A 35 17.07 -8.30 25.32
N ASP A 36 18.22 -8.04 25.87
CA ASP A 36 19.46 -8.75 25.56
C ASP A 36 19.39 -10.17 26.18
N ASP A 37 19.58 -11.19 25.33
CA ASP A 37 19.51 -12.59 25.77
C ASP A 37 20.73 -12.99 26.62
N ALA A 38 21.86 -12.31 26.50
CA ALA A 38 23.07 -12.61 27.23
C ALA A 38 23.11 -11.94 28.63
N THR A 39 22.70 -10.67 28.71
CA THR A 39 22.78 -9.88 29.94
C THR A 39 21.45 -9.83 30.70
N GLY A 40 20.33 -10.11 30.03
CA GLY A 40 18.98 -9.97 30.56
C GLY A 40 18.51 -8.52 30.68
N GLU A 41 19.32 -7.54 30.30
CA GLU A 41 18.95 -6.15 30.31
C GLU A 41 17.83 -5.86 29.32
N ALA A 42 16.85 -5.04 29.71
CA ALA A 42 15.71 -4.68 28.86
C ALA A 42 15.57 -3.17 28.73
N VAL A 43 15.35 -2.72 27.51
CA VAL A 43 15.07 -1.31 27.21
C VAL A 43 13.72 -1.21 26.52
N THR A 44 12.83 -0.37 27.05
CA THR A 44 11.52 -0.10 26.46
C THR A 44 11.45 1.31 25.93
N ARG A 45 10.96 1.46 24.68
CA ARG A 45 10.73 2.75 24.04
C ARG A 45 9.35 2.83 23.41
N VAL A 46 8.74 4.02 23.49
CA VAL A 46 7.54 4.36 22.75
C VAL A 46 7.94 5.07 21.47
N VAL A 47 7.59 4.48 20.33
CA VAL A 47 7.91 5.01 19.00
C VAL A 47 6.62 5.49 18.35
N LYS A 48 6.59 6.74 17.89
CA LYS A 48 5.47 7.26 17.11
C LYS A 48 5.52 6.70 15.69
N ILE A 49 4.37 6.22 15.20
CA ILE A 49 4.23 5.74 13.83
C ILE A 49 3.86 6.93 12.95
N PRO A 50 4.71 7.35 11.99
CA PRO A 50 4.35 8.40 11.05
C PRO A 50 3.24 7.91 10.11
N ALA A 51 2.33 8.81 9.73
CA ALA A 51 1.30 8.53 8.73
C ALA A 51 1.94 8.50 7.33
N LEU A 52 2.44 7.35 6.94
CA LEU A 52 3.00 7.14 5.60
C LEU A 52 2.03 6.35 4.73
N PRO A 53 2.01 6.60 3.41
CA PRO A 53 1.22 5.78 2.48
C PRO A 53 1.75 4.34 2.47
N ILE A 54 0.83 3.39 2.32
CA ILE A 54 1.16 1.97 2.26
C ILE A 54 1.91 1.68 0.95
N SER A 55 3.08 1.04 1.07
CA SER A 55 3.84 0.50 -0.06
C SER A 55 3.99 -1.00 0.12
N PHE A 56 3.34 -1.77 -0.75
CA PHE A 56 3.44 -3.23 -0.74
C PHE A 56 4.85 -3.70 -1.10
N GLU A 57 5.51 -3.02 -2.03
CA GLU A 57 6.90 -3.30 -2.43
C GLU A 57 7.83 -3.17 -1.23
N ARG A 58 7.85 -2.01 -0.56
CA ARG A 58 8.69 -1.81 0.65
C ARG A 58 8.37 -2.81 1.74
N ASN A 59 7.10 -3.16 1.91
CA ASN A 59 6.70 -4.15 2.90
C ASN A 59 7.22 -5.55 2.55
N SER A 60 7.27 -5.90 1.27
CA SER A 60 7.86 -7.15 0.77
C SER A 60 9.37 -7.14 0.96
N ASP A 61 10.04 -6.06 0.55
CA ASP A 61 11.50 -5.91 0.64
C ASP A 61 11.97 -5.95 2.11
N LEU A 62 11.25 -5.28 3.03
CA LEU A 62 11.54 -5.34 4.47
C LEU A 62 11.32 -6.74 5.05
N SER A 63 10.34 -7.47 4.54
CA SER A 63 10.12 -8.85 4.94
C SER A 63 11.26 -9.75 4.44
N ALA A 64 11.74 -9.58 3.21
CA ALA A 64 12.91 -10.28 2.68
C ALA A 64 14.16 -9.97 3.53
N LEU A 65 14.43 -8.68 3.78
CA LEU A 65 15.56 -8.28 4.65
C LEU A 65 15.51 -8.95 6.03
N SER A 66 14.30 -9.13 6.60
CA SER A 66 14.18 -9.77 7.91
C SER A 66 14.52 -11.28 7.86
N TRP A 67 14.30 -11.95 6.74
CA TRP A 67 14.71 -13.33 6.51
C TRP A 67 16.22 -13.41 6.26
N ASP A 68 16.77 -12.57 5.38
CA ASP A 68 18.21 -12.52 5.12
C ASP A 68 18.98 -12.27 6.42
N ALA A 69 18.48 -11.36 7.28
CA ALA A 69 19.10 -11.07 8.56
C ALA A 69 19.16 -12.30 9.47
N LEU A 70 18.09 -13.12 9.50
CA LEU A 70 18.01 -14.32 10.33
C LEU A 70 18.84 -15.48 9.74
N ASP A 71 18.67 -15.76 8.45
CA ASP A 71 19.25 -16.93 7.78
C ASP A 71 20.76 -16.77 7.59
N ASP A 72 21.22 -15.58 7.19
CA ASP A 72 22.63 -15.27 6.93
C ASP A 72 23.34 -14.66 8.15
N ARG A 73 22.64 -14.44 9.26
CA ARG A 73 23.15 -13.78 10.48
C ARG A 73 23.88 -12.48 10.17
N LEU A 74 23.22 -11.60 9.39
CA LEU A 74 23.81 -10.35 8.94
C LEU A 74 24.24 -9.47 10.13
N PRO A 75 25.41 -8.84 10.09
CA PRO A 75 25.82 -7.87 11.09
C PRO A 75 24.90 -6.63 11.07
N LEU A 76 24.74 -5.97 12.21
CA LEU A 76 23.83 -4.85 12.39
C LEU A 76 24.08 -3.70 11.39
N ASP A 77 25.33 -3.42 11.06
CA ASP A 77 25.69 -2.36 10.12
C ASP A 77 25.24 -2.68 8.70
N GLU A 78 25.30 -3.94 8.30
CA GLU A 78 24.80 -4.40 7.00
C GLU A 78 23.26 -4.31 6.94
N ILE A 79 22.56 -4.70 8.02
CA ILE A 79 21.10 -4.54 8.13
C ILE A 79 20.72 -3.06 8.01
N ARG A 80 21.45 -2.17 8.70
CA ARG A 80 21.21 -0.71 8.62
C ARG A 80 21.45 -0.16 7.22
N ARG A 81 22.50 -0.58 6.55
CA ARG A 81 22.82 -0.17 5.19
C ARG A 81 21.70 -0.57 4.23
N ARG A 82 21.32 -1.85 4.22
CA ARG A 82 20.26 -2.37 3.36
C ARG A 82 18.91 -1.73 3.68
N TYR A 83 18.60 -1.52 4.95
CA TYR A 83 17.39 -0.80 5.36
C TYR A 83 17.36 0.63 4.79
N GLY A 84 18.47 1.36 4.87
CA GLY A 84 18.59 2.70 4.29
C GLY A 84 18.33 2.69 2.79
N GLU A 85 18.94 1.78 2.04
CA GLU A 85 18.73 1.62 0.60
C GLU A 85 17.26 1.33 0.24
N LEU A 86 16.57 0.50 1.03
CA LEU A 86 15.15 0.20 0.83
C LEU A 86 14.23 1.40 1.09
N ILE A 87 14.56 2.22 2.09
CA ILE A 87 13.77 3.41 2.42
C ILE A 87 13.98 4.52 1.39
N ASP A 88 15.21 4.67 0.89
CA ASP A 88 15.57 5.69 -0.10
C ASP A 88 15.20 5.30 -1.54
N LYS A 89 14.76 4.07 -1.76
CA LYS A 89 14.33 3.58 -3.07
C LYS A 89 13.26 4.51 -3.68
N PRO A 90 13.46 4.99 -4.92
CA PRO A 90 12.51 5.87 -5.58
C PRO A 90 11.14 5.18 -5.71
N ARG A 91 10.08 5.96 -5.58
CA ARG A 91 8.71 5.46 -5.77
C ARG A 91 8.47 5.17 -7.25
N ILE A 92 7.60 4.20 -7.52
CA ILE A 92 7.11 3.92 -8.88
C ILE A 92 6.51 5.19 -9.47
N ASP A 93 6.78 5.43 -10.76
CA ASP A 93 6.26 6.58 -11.48
C ASP A 93 4.72 6.66 -11.35
N PRO A 94 4.17 7.78 -10.89
CA PRO A 94 2.72 7.96 -10.75
C PRO A 94 1.94 7.76 -12.05
N ILE A 95 2.54 8.09 -13.19
CA ILE A 95 1.90 7.90 -14.52
C ILE A 95 1.81 6.42 -14.85
N PHE A 96 2.88 5.66 -14.60
CA PHE A 96 2.88 4.21 -14.80
C PHE A 96 1.81 3.53 -13.94
N VAL A 97 1.71 3.91 -12.67
CA VAL A 97 0.66 3.42 -11.75
C VAL A 97 -0.72 3.78 -12.27
N LEU A 98 -0.93 5.02 -12.72
CA LEU A 98 -2.20 5.51 -13.25
C LEU A 98 -2.69 4.65 -14.42
N VAL A 99 -1.82 4.41 -15.42
CA VAL A 99 -2.15 3.61 -16.61
C VAL A 99 -2.44 2.16 -16.21
N THR A 100 -1.60 1.57 -15.37
CA THR A 100 -1.76 0.18 -14.93
C THR A 100 -3.07 -0.03 -14.17
N VAL A 101 -3.45 0.88 -13.28
CA VAL A 101 -4.73 0.83 -12.56
C VAL A 101 -5.92 0.97 -13.53
N GLY A 102 -5.81 1.85 -14.53
CA GLY A 102 -6.81 1.98 -15.57
C GLY A 102 -7.02 0.68 -16.36
N LEU A 103 -5.92 0.04 -16.78
CA LEU A 103 -5.96 -1.25 -17.48
C LEU A 103 -6.53 -2.36 -16.60
N ALA A 104 -6.16 -2.41 -15.33
CA ALA A 104 -6.70 -3.39 -14.38
C ALA A 104 -8.22 -3.25 -14.25
N ASN A 105 -8.74 -2.03 -14.05
CA ASN A 105 -10.19 -1.82 -13.94
C ASN A 105 -10.94 -2.13 -15.26
N ALA A 106 -10.38 -1.79 -16.40
CA ALA A 106 -10.94 -2.18 -17.70
C ALA A 106 -11.00 -3.71 -17.86
N SER A 107 -9.96 -4.41 -17.41
CA SER A 107 -9.91 -5.88 -17.40
C SER A 107 -10.98 -6.47 -16.46
N PHE A 108 -11.18 -5.89 -15.29
CA PHE A 108 -12.29 -6.29 -14.39
C PHE A 108 -13.66 -6.05 -15.03
N CYS A 109 -13.84 -4.93 -15.74
CA CYS A 109 -15.08 -4.69 -16.50
C CYS A 109 -15.35 -5.84 -17.49
N ARG A 110 -14.33 -6.27 -18.23
CA ARG A 110 -14.44 -7.42 -19.14
C ARG A 110 -14.74 -8.73 -18.41
N LEU A 111 -14.09 -8.97 -17.29
CA LEU A 111 -14.29 -10.16 -16.46
C LEU A 111 -15.73 -10.25 -15.91
N PHE A 112 -16.34 -9.13 -15.59
CA PHE A 112 -17.73 -9.05 -15.12
C PHE A 112 -18.77 -8.98 -16.26
N GLY A 113 -18.37 -9.29 -17.48
CA GLY A 113 -19.28 -9.38 -18.63
C GLY A 113 -19.54 -8.05 -19.36
N GLY A 114 -18.77 -6.98 -19.05
CA GLY A 114 -18.83 -5.73 -19.79
C GLY A 114 -18.32 -5.90 -21.23
N ASP A 115 -18.86 -5.14 -22.18
CA ASP A 115 -18.38 -5.11 -23.56
C ASP A 115 -17.11 -4.24 -23.72
N TRP A 116 -16.54 -4.18 -24.91
CA TRP A 116 -15.32 -3.41 -25.16
C TRP A 116 -15.52 -1.89 -25.03
N THR A 117 -16.72 -1.40 -25.36
CA THR A 117 -17.09 0.01 -25.19
C THR A 117 -17.16 0.38 -23.71
N ALA A 118 -17.80 -0.45 -22.89
CA ALA A 118 -17.81 -0.27 -21.44
C ALA A 118 -16.40 -0.32 -20.84
N ALA A 119 -15.56 -1.25 -21.27
CA ALA A 119 -14.18 -1.33 -20.81
C ALA A 119 -13.37 -0.07 -21.15
N GLY A 120 -13.55 0.51 -22.34
CA GLY A 120 -12.93 1.78 -22.73
C GLY A 120 -13.41 2.97 -21.87
N ILE A 121 -14.71 3.01 -21.55
CA ILE A 121 -15.30 4.03 -20.68
C ILE A 121 -14.75 3.88 -19.25
N VAL A 122 -14.68 2.65 -18.72
CA VAL A 122 -14.11 2.37 -17.41
C VAL A 122 -12.65 2.78 -17.34
N PHE A 123 -11.88 2.49 -18.38
CA PHE A 123 -10.47 2.91 -18.45
C PHE A 123 -10.35 4.43 -18.29
N THR A 124 -11.05 5.20 -19.12
CA THR A 124 -11.00 6.67 -19.07
C THR A 124 -11.53 7.24 -17.77
N ALA A 125 -12.64 6.72 -17.25
CA ALA A 125 -13.22 7.12 -15.96
C ALA A 125 -12.23 6.86 -14.81
N THR A 126 -11.55 5.70 -14.83
CA THR A 126 -10.51 5.37 -13.84
C THR A 126 -9.32 6.33 -13.92
N LEU A 127 -8.84 6.66 -15.12
CA LEU A 127 -7.75 7.63 -15.29
C LEU A 127 -8.11 8.98 -14.65
N VAL A 128 -9.30 9.49 -14.92
CA VAL A 128 -9.76 10.78 -14.37
C VAL A 128 -9.89 10.72 -12.84
N GLY A 129 -10.58 9.72 -12.31
CA GLY A 129 -10.80 9.56 -10.87
C GLY A 129 -9.51 9.31 -10.10
N PHE A 130 -8.62 8.46 -10.64
CA PHE A 130 -7.35 8.15 -9.99
C PHE A 130 -6.34 9.30 -10.08
N ALA A 131 -6.29 10.04 -11.18
CA ALA A 131 -5.46 11.25 -11.29
C ALA A 131 -5.90 12.32 -10.29
N ALA A 132 -7.22 12.52 -10.12
CA ALA A 132 -7.74 13.41 -9.10
C ALA A 132 -7.33 12.96 -7.68
N ARG A 133 -7.43 11.64 -7.40
CA ARG A 133 -6.97 11.05 -6.15
C ARG A 133 -5.49 11.33 -5.89
N GLN A 134 -4.61 11.06 -6.85
CA GLN A 134 -3.17 11.30 -6.72
C GLN A 134 -2.86 12.77 -6.41
N ARG A 135 -3.51 13.70 -7.12
CA ARG A 135 -3.32 15.15 -6.90
C ARG A 135 -3.79 15.57 -5.51
N MET A 136 -4.97 15.14 -5.08
CA MET A 136 -5.49 15.47 -3.75
C MET A 136 -4.62 14.88 -2.63
N GLN A 137 -4.08 13.67 -2.81
CA GLN A 137 -3.13 13.06 -1.88
C GLN A 137 -1.84 13.87 -1.76
N ALA A 138 -1.31 14.36 -2.89
CA ALA A 138 -0.11 15.20 -2.92
C ALA A 138 -0.31 16.53 -2.16
N HIS A 139 -1.52 17.07 -2.16
CA HIS A 139 -1.88 18.28 -1.41
C HIS A 139 -2.31 18.03 0.04
N GLY A 140 -2.20 16.80 0.54
CA GLY A 140 -2.51 16.49 1.94
C GLY A 140 -4.01 16.60 2.32
N VAL A 141 -4.91 16.48 1.34
CA VAL A 141 -6.36 16.51 1.57
C VAL A 141 -6.78 15.32 2.44
N ASN A 142 -7.85 15.49 3.23
CA ASN A 142 -8.39 14.45 4.08
C ASN A 142 -8.76 13.21 3.26
N HIS A 143 -8.35 12.02 3.74
CA HIS A 143 -8.52 10.75 3.05
C HIS A 143 -9.99 10.44 2.70
N PHE A 144 -10.94 10.78 3.56
CA PHE A 144 -12.37 10.58 3.30
C PHE A 144 -12.88 11.47 2.16
N LEU A 145 -12.44 12.74 2.12
CA LEU A 145 -12.79 13.65 1.02
C LEU A 145 -12.20 13.18 -0.31
N ILE A 146 -10.95 12.70 -0.30
CA ILE A 146 -10.31 12.11 -1.48
C ILE A 146 -11.16 10.96 -2.01
N PHE A 147 -11.61 10.06 -1.13
CA PHE A 147 -12.42 8.92 -1.51
C PHE A 147 -13.74 9.36 -2.15
N ILE A 148 -14.49 10.25 -1.51
CA ILE A 148 -15.79 10.73 -1.98
C ILE A 148 -15.66 11.43 -3.34
N ILE A 149 -14.71 12.36 -3.47
CA ILE A 149 -14.54 13.14 -4.71
C ILE A 149 -14.07 12.22 -5.85
N SER A 150 -13.14 11.32 -5.59
CA SER A 150 -12.63 10.39 -6.61
C SER A 150 -13.70 9.41 -7.08
N ALA A 151 -14.54 8.90 -6.15
CA ALA A 151 -15.66 8.04 -6.49
C ALA A 151 -16.68 8.78 -7.34
N PHE A 152 -17.04 9.99 -6.93
CA PHE A 152 -17.99 10.84 -7.66
C PHE A 152 -17.51 11.13 -9.08
N MET A 153 -16.26 11.55 -9.24
CA MET A 153 -15.68 11.83 -10.57
C MET A 153 -15.65 10.59 -11.46
N ALA A 154 -15.21 9.45 -10.92
CA ALA A 154 -15.17 8.22 -11.70
C ALA A 154 -16.59 7.77 -12.12
N SER A 155 -17.57 7.81 -11.21
CA SER A 155 -18.94 7.44 -11.50
C SER A 155 -19.60 8.40 -12.49
N LEU A 156 -19.32 9.70 -12.36
CA LEU A 156 -19.82 10.72 -13.30
C LEU A 156 -19.27 10.46 -14.72
N CYS A 157 -17.98 10.20 -14.86
CA CYS A 157 -17.39 9.84 -16.14
C CYS A 157 -17.97 8.53 -16.69
N ALA A 158 -18.13 7.51 -15.83
CA ALA A 158 -18.68 6.22 -16.23
C ALA A 158 -20.16 6.32 -16.63
N SER A 159 -20.91 7.31 -16.12
CA SER A 159 -22.30 7.55 -16.53
C SER A 159 -22.44 7.90 -18.02
N ALA A 160 -21.34 8.27 -18.68
CA ALA A 160 -21.32 8.40 -20.13
C ALA A 160 -21.70 7.09 -20.84
N ALA A 161 -21.48 5.93 -20.20
CA ALA A 161 -21.93 4.64 -20.73
C ALA A 161 -23.44 4.57 -20.98
N LEU A 162 -24.24 5.36 -20.26
CA LEU A 162 -25.69 5.47 -20.48
C LEU A 162 -26.08 6.10 -21.83
N ARG A 163 -25.15 6.78 -22.48
CA ARG A 163 -25.31 7.41 -23.80
C ARG A 163 -24.91 6.47 -24.95
N PHE A 164 -24.25 5.37 -24.64
CA PHE A 164 -23.80 4.39 -25.63
C PHE A 164 -24.56 3.09 -25.43
N ASP A 165 -24.76 2.36 -26.51
CA ASP A 165 -25.37 1.02 -26.48
C ASP A 165 -24.35 0.01 -25.98
N CYS A 166 -24.12 -0.01 -24.65
CA CYS A 166 -23.15 -0.84 -23.97
C CYS A 166 -23.64 -1.28 -22.58
N THR A 167 -22.90 -2.16 -21.92
CA THR A 167 -23.18 -2.67 -20.57
C THR A 167 -22.93 -1.61 -19.49
N ALA A 168 -23.82 -0.61 -19.43
CA ALA A 168 -23.69 0.58 -18.56
C ALA A 168 -23.62 0.23 -17.07
N GLU A 169 -24.40 -0.76 -16.60
CA GLU A 169 -24.38 -1.19 -15.20
C GLU A 169 -23.00 -1.73 -14.78
N THR A 170 -22.39 -2.57 -15.63
CA THR A 170 -21.04 -3.09 -15.40
C THR A 170 -19.99 -1.97 -15.43
N ALA A 171 -20.14 -0.99 -16.33
CA ALA A 171 -19.22 0.15 -16.40
C ALA A 171 -19.29 1.00 -15.13
N LEU A 172 -20.49 1.31 -14.63
CA LEU A 172 -20.69 2.07 -13.40
C LEU A 172 -20.10 1.34 -12.18
N ALA A 173 -20.41 0.06 -12.02
CA ALA A 173 -19.96 -0.74 -10.89
C ALA A 173 -18.42 -0.88 -10.86
N THR A 174 -17.79 -1.08 -12.03
CA THR A 174 -16.35 -1.32 -12.10
C THR A 174 -15.49 -0.06 -12.09
N SER A 175 -16.05 1.09 -12.45
CA SER A 175 -15.31 2.36 -12.50
C SER A 175 -14.71 2.81 -11.17
N VAL A 176 -15.25 2.35 -10.04
CA VAL A 176 -14.82 2.71 -8.68
C VAL A 176 -14.03 1.62 -7.96
N LEU A 177 -13.77 0.47 -8.60
CA LEU A 177 -13.05 -0.65 -7.95
C LEU A 177 -11.67 -0.29 -7.42
N TYR A 178 -10.95 0.62 -8.08
CA TYR A 178 -9.63 1.08 -7.62
C TYR A 178 -9.66 1.81 -6.26
N LEU A 179 -10.84 2.18 -5.78
CA LEU A 179 -11.02 2.81 -4.46
C LEU A 179 -11.11 1.79 -3.33
N VAL A 180 -11.44 0.54 -3.65
CA VAL A 180 -11.44 -0.53 -2.64
C VAL A 180 -10.01 -0.71 -2.15
N PRO A 181 -9.74 -0.48 -0.85
CA PRO A 181 -8.40 -0.71 -0.32
C PRO A 181 -8.06 -2.18 -0.51
N GLY A 182 -6.94 -2.44 -1.15
CA GLY A 182 -6.42 -3.80 -1.29
C GLY A 182 -6.27 -4.43 0.09
N VAL A 183 -6.92 -5.54 0.27
CA VAL A 183 -6.88 -6.36 1.49
C VAL A 183 -5.52 -7.04 1.62
#